data_ddb3bdad0ff30cd2c128d5edfc40a9ad
#
_entry.id   ddb3bdad0ff30cd2c128d5edfc40a9ad
#
_cell.length_a   1.000
_cell.length_b   1.000
_cell.length_c   1.000
_cell.angle_alpha   90.00
_cell.angle_beta   90.00
_cell.angle_gamma   90.00
#
_symmetry.space_group_name_H-M   'P 1'
#
loop_
_entity.id
_entity.type
_entity.pdbx_description
1 polymer ?
#
loop_
_entity_poly.entity_id
_entity_poly.type
_entity_poly.pdbx_seq_one_letter_code
_entity_poly.pdbx_strand_id
1 'polypeptide(L)'
;MTEFLRFFFEILRTKGFSNTWIVWIRHLVFGGSVGVNLNGEESSFFKPGKGLRQSDPISPLLFNLVGDVLTKMLQKGAEKGIIKGIAENFRVGGIVSLQYADDTILFSKIEEEYTRNLKSILI
;
A
#
# COMPACT_ATOMS: atom_id res chain seq x y z
N MET A 1 1.79 -7.15 -16.73
CA MET A 1 1.18 -6.81 -15.42
C MET A 1 2.32 -6.66 -14.43
N THR A 2 2.47 -5.49 -13.78
CA THR A 2 3.57 -5.26 -12.84
C THR A 2 3.38 -6.13 -11.58
N GLU A 3 4.49 -6.50 -10.89
CA GLU A 3 4.44 -7.30 -9.65
C GLU A 3 3.54 -6.66 -8.58
N PHE A 4 3.58 -5.34 -8.46
CA PHE A 4 2.69 -4.58 -7.59
C PHE A 4 1.21 -4.89 -7.82
N LEU A 5 0.78 -4.96 -9.06
CA LEU A 5 -0.62 -5.23 -9.41
C LEU A 5 -1.04 -6.65 -9.06
N ARG A 6 -0.15 -7.59 -9.27
CA ARG A 6 -0.36 -8.98 -8.90
C ARG A 6 -0.55 -9.09 -7.38
N PHE A 7 0.33 -8.48 -6.62
CA PHE A 7 0.24 -8.40 -5.16
C PHE A 7 -1.06 -7.72 -4.69
N PHE A 8 -1.43 -6.59 -5.30
CA PHE A 8 -2.67 -5.89 -4.97
C PHE A 8 -3.93 -6.77 -5.16
N PHE A 9 -4.04 -7.47 -6.27
CA PHE A 9 -5.19 -8.36 -6.51
C PHE A 9 -5.20 -9.58 -5.58
N GLU A 10 -4.04 -10.09 -5.19
CA GLU A 10 -3.92 -11.13 -4.15
C GLU A 10 -4.46 -10.62 -2.79
N ILE A 11 -4.12 -9.39 -2.41
CA ILE A 11 -4.67 -8.75 -1.20
C ILE A 11 -6.19 -8.72 -1.24
N LEU A 12 -6.79 -8.29 -2.34
CA LEU A 12 -8.24 -8.21 -2.48
C LEU A 12 -8.89 -9.60 -2.33
N ARG A 13 -8.31 -10.63 -2.94
CA ARG A 13 -8.78 -12.02 -2.78
C ARG A 13 -8.71 -12.49 -1.34
N THR A 14 -7.56 -12.26 -0.69
CA THR A 14 -7.34 -12.66 0.71
C THR A 14 -8.29 -11.94 1.67
N LYS A 15 -8.69 -10.71 1.35
CA LYS A 15 -9.71 -9.96 2.10
C LYS A 15 -11.15 -10.41 1.81
N GLY A 16 -11.37 -11.35 0.91
CA GLY A 16 -12.68 -11.92 0.61
C GLY A 16 -13.51 -11.15 -0.42
N PHE A 17 -12.91 -10.25 -1.19
CA PHE A 17 -13.61 -9.59 -2.28
C PHE A 17 -13.95 -10.58 -3.40
N SER A 18 -15.16 -10.49 -3.95
CA SER A 18 -15.60 -11.36 -5.04
C SER A 18 -14.77 -11.15 -6.32
N ASN A 19 -14.63 -12.20 -7.12
CA ASN A 19 -13.95 -12.10 -8.40
C ASN A 19 -14.57 -11.05 -9.33
N THR A 20 -15.88 -10.92 -9.31
CA THR A 20 -16.61 -9.91 -10.09
C THR A 20 -16.18 -8.50 -9.70
N TRP A 21 -16.11 -8.23 -8.39
CA TRP A 21 -15.67 -6.93 -7.89
C TRP A 21 -14.20 -6.65 -8.24
N ILE A 22 -13.34 -7.65 -8.13
CA ILE A 22 -11.92 -7.55 -8.49
C ILE A 22 -11.76 -7.22 -9.98
N VAL A 23 -12.56 -7.82 -10.85
CA VAL A 23 -12.58 -7.51 -12.28
C VAL A 23 -13.01 -6.07 -12.54
N TRP A 24 -14.03 -5.57 -11.84
CA TRP A 24 -14.45 -4.17 -11.95
C TRP A 24 -13.35 -3.20 -11.52
N ILE A 25 -12.71 -3.45 -10.38
CA ILE A 25 -11.58 -2.63 -9.93
C ILE A 25 -10.44 -2.65 -10.93
N ARG A 26 -10.16 -3.80 -11.53
CA ARG A 26 -9.15 -3.92 -12.57
C ARG A 26 -9.45 -3.02 -13.77
N HIS A 27 -10.69 -3.00 -14.23
CA HIS A 27 -11.10 -2.12 -15.35
C HIS A 27 -11.05 -0.65 -14.97
N LEU A 28 -11.48 -0.29 -13.76
CA LEU A 28 -11.44 1.09 -13.27
C LEU A 28 -9.99 1.61 -13.16
N VAL A 29 -9.11 0.82 -12.57
CA VAL A 29 -7.72 1.23 -12.32
C VAL A 29 -6.89 1.25 -13.61
N PHE A 30 -7.11 0.30 -14.52
CA PHE A 30 -6.26 0.10 -15.72
C PHE A 30 -6.95 0.39 -17.04
N GLY A 31 -8.27 0.52 -17.05
CA GLY A 31 -9.06 0.70 -18.28
C GLY A 31 -9.06 2.11 -18.83
N GLY A 32 -8.60 3.10 -18.08
CA GLY A 32 -8.70 4.49 -18.48
C GLY A 32 -7.44 5.03 -19.14
N SER A 33 -7.64 6.00 -20.03
CA SER A 33 -6.60 6.85 -20.58
C SER A 33 -6.71 8.26 -20.00
N VAL A 34 -5.60 8.98 -19.97
CA VAL A 34 -5.49 10.35 -19.46
C VAL A 34 -5.00 11.25 -20.60
N GLY A 35 -5.64 12.37 -20.80
CA GLY A 35 -5.16 13.46 -21.64
C GLY A 35 -4.83 14.68 -20.78
N VAL A 36 -3.87 15.47 -21.19
CA VAL A 36 -3.52 16.74 -20.53
C VAL A 36 -4.11 17.87 -21.36
N ASN A 37 -4.83 18.78 -20.72
CA ASN A 37 -5.30 20.00 -21.36
C ASN A 37 -4.31 21.13 -21.05
N LEU A 38 -3.70 21.70 -22.08
CA LEU A 38 -2.78 22.82 -21.97
C LEU A 38 -3.36 23.99 -22.77
N ASN A 39 -3.78 25.04 -22.07
CA ASN A 39 -4.32 26.26 -22.69
C ASN A 39 -5.52 26.05 -23.65
N GLY A 40 -6.34 25.02 -23.37
CA GLY A 40 -7.51 24.71 -24.22
C GLY A 40 -7.23 23.68 -25.32
N GLU A 41 -6.00 23.25 -25.49
CA GLU A 41 -5.64 22.16 -26.42
C GLU A 41 -5.45 20.86 -25.67
N GLU A 42 -6.11 19.80 -26.12
CA GLU A 42 -5.99 18.45 -25.53
C GLU A 42 -4.79 17.72 -26.15
N SER A 43 -3.95 17.16 -25.27
CA SER A 43 -2.88 16.26 -25.71
C SER A 43 -3.44 14.92 -26.20
N SER A 44 -2.61 14.14 -26.89
CA SER A 44 -2.91 12.73 -27.14
C SER A 44 -3.11 11.97 -25.83
N PHE A 45 -4.10 11.06 -25.81
CA PHE A 45 -4.38 10.22 -24.65
C PHE A 45 -3.28 9.17 -24.44
N PHE A 46 -2.87 9.01 -23.19
CA PHE A 46 -1.92 7.98 -22.79
C PHE A 46 -2.47 7.12 -21.64
N LYS A 47 -1.98 5.89 -21.51
CA LYS A 47 -2.35 5.01 -20.39
C LYS A 47 -1.36 5.19 -19.24
N PRO A 48 -1.82 5.52 -18.03
CA PRO A 48 -0.95 5.54 -16.85
C PRO A 48 -0.32 4.17 -16.63
N GLY A 49 1.01 4.13 -16.48
CA GLY A 49 1.74 2.88 -16.30
C GLY A 49 1.81 2.38 -14.86
N LYS A 50 1.62 3.25 -13.87
CA LYS A 50 1.80 2.94 -12.44
C LYS A 50 0.88 3.81 -11.58
N GLY A 51 0.55 3.27 -10.38
CA GLY A 51 -0.16 4.00 -9.33
C GLY A 51 -1.67 4.07 -9.51
N LEU A 52 -2.31 4.72 -8.54
CA LEU A 52 -3.73 5.04 -8.55
C LEU A 52 -3.91 6.45 -9.08
N ARG A 53 -5.07 6.72 -9.69
CA ARG A 53 -5.36 8.06 -10.20
C ARG A 53 -5.59 9.03 -9.06
N GLN A 54 -4.95 10.18 -9.14
CA GLN A 54 -5.26 11.31 -8.29
C GLN A 54 -6.68 11.80 -8.60
N SER A 55 -7.43 12.17 -7.56
CA SER A 55 -8.84 12.62 -7.66
C SER A 55 -9.87 11.54 -8.04
N ASP A 56 -9.49 10.28 -8.12
CA ASP A 56 -10.43 9.18 -8.27
C ASP A 56 -11.06 8.85 -6.91
N PRO A 57 -12.40 8.83 -6.78
CA PRO A 57 -13.07 8.58 -5.50
C PRO A 57 -12.74 7.23 -4.84
N ILE A 58 -12.41 6.22 -5.63
CA ILE A 58 -12.09 4.87 -5.12
C ILE A 58 -10.60 4.72 -4.72
N SER A 59 -9.72 5.55 -5.26
CA SER A 59 -8.28 5.45 -5.04
C SER A 59 -7.87 5.52 -3.57
N PRO A 60 -8.42 6.40 -2.72
CA PRO A 60 -8.10 6.42 -1.28
C PRO A 60 -8.50 5.12 -0.58
N LEU A 61 -9.64 4.53 -0.93
CA LEU A 61 -10.08 3.24 -0.38
C LEU A 61 -9.10 2.12 -0.75
N LEU A 62 -8.68 2.05 -2.00
CA LEU A 62 -7.74 1.04 -2.48
C LEU A 62 -6.36 1.21 -1.83
N PHE A 63 -5.91 2.45 -1.66
CA PHE A 63 -4.67 2.76 -0.95
C PHE A 63 -4.73 2.29 0.51
N ASN A 64 -5.81 2.57 1.22
CA ASN A 64 -6.00 2.13 2.60
C ASN A 64 -6.01 0.60 2.74
N LEU A 65 -6.54 -0.14 1.76
CA LEU A 65 -6.51 -1.60 1.76
C LEU A 65 -5.07 -2.15 1.68
N VAL A 66 -4.20 -1.51 0.92
CA VAL A 66 -2.77 -1.87 0.85
C VAL A 66 -2.05 -1.48 2.15
N GLY A 67 -2.31 -0.28 2.67
CA GLY A 67 -1.74 0.21 3.93
C GLY A 67 -2.09 -0.69 5.13
N ASP A 68 -3.32 -1.21 5.19
CA ASP A 68 -3.75 -2.16 6.22
C ASP A 68 -2.94 -3.48 6.18
N VAL A 69 -2.58 -3.96 4.99
CA VAL A 69 -1.73 -5.15 4.86
C VAL A 69 -0.33 -4.88 5.36
N LEU A 70 0.28 -3.77 4.98
CA LEU A 70 1.61 -3.38 5.46
C LEU A 70 1.60 -3.27 7.00
N THR A 71 0.62 -2.58 7.56
CA THR A 71 0.46 -2.44 9.01
C THR A 71 0.37 -3.80 9.70
N LYS A 72 -0.41 -4.74 9.17
CA LYS A 72 -0.54 -6.10 9.71
C LYS A 72 0.76 -6.91 9.60
N MET A 73 1.50 -6.76 8.52
CA MET A 73 2.81 -7.42 8.35
C MET A 73 3.81 -6.92 9.41
N LEU A 74 3.88 -5.61 9.59
CA LEU A 74 4.74 -4.99 10.61
C LEU A 74 4.35 -5.42 12.03
N GLN A 75 3.06 -5.44 12.34
CA GLN A 75 2.56 -5.89 13.64
C GLN A 75 2.91 -7.35 13.92
N LYS A 76 2.68 -8.24 12.96
CA LYS A 76 3.07 -9.66 13.10
C LYS A 76 4.58 -9.84 13.26
N GLY A 77 5.38 -9.03 12.56
CA GLY A 77 6.84 -9.01 12.73
C GLY A 77 7.24 -8.60 14.15
N ALA A 78 6.55 -7.59 14.71
CA ALA A 78 6.78 -7.15 16.09
C ALA A 78 6.34 -8.19 17.13
N GLU A 79 5.18 -8.81 16.96
CA GLU A 79 4.68 -9.87 17.85
C GLU A 79 5.59 -11.09 17.87
N LYS A 80 6.25 -11.41 16.77
CA LYS A 80 7.24 -12.49 16.65
C LYS A 80 8.65 -12.10 17.09
N GLY A 81 8.87 -10.85 17.52
CA GLY A 81 10.18 -10.35 17.90
C GLY A 81 11.17 -10.16 16.75
N ILE A 82 10.72 -10.25 15.49
CA ILE A 82 11.54 -10.04 14.28
C ILE A 82 11.96 -8.58 14.14
N ILE A 83 11.05 -7.67 14.50
CA ILE A 83 11.29 -6.23 14.61
C ILE A 83 10.86 -5.76 16.00
N LYS A 84 11.40 -4.66 16.47
CA LYS A 84 10.98 -4.02 17.72
C LYS A 84 10.75 -2.55 17.51
N GLY A 85 9.54 -2.12 17.87
CA GLY A 85 9.15 -0.72 17.85
C GLY A 85 9.55 0.04 19.10
N ILE A 86 8.95 1.21 19.28
CA ILE A 86 9.08 2.06 20.46
C ILE A 86 7.89 1.82 21.42
N ALA A 87 8.02 2.27 22.67
CA ALA A 87 6.91 2.25 23.65
C ALA A 87 6.30 0.85 23.88
N GLU A 88 7.12 -0.15 24.15
CA GLU A 88 6.72 -1.56 24.38
C GLU A 88 5.76 -1.75 25.55
N ASN A 89 5.68 -0.78 26.49
CA ASN A 89 4.75 -0.78 27.61
C ASN A 89 3.27 -0.62 27.19
N PHE A 90 2.99 -0.12 25.99
CA PHE A 90 1.62 0.05 25.48
C PHE A 90 1.15 -1.14 24.64
N ARG A 91 2.07 -1.89 24.03
CA ARG A 91 1.74 -3.00 23.14
C ARG A 91 2.90 -3.99 23.03
N VAL A 92 2.59 -5.28 22.92
CA VAL A 92 3.57 -6.32 22.61
C VAL A 92 4.30 -6.01 21.30
N GLY A 93 5.62 -5.94 21.35
CA GLY A 93 6.46 -5.55 20.21
C GLY A 93 6.56 -4.04 19.97
N GLY A 94 5.82 -3.23 20.73
CA GLY A 94 5.84 -1.78 20.63
C GLY A 94 5.06 -1.20 19.44
N ILE A 95 5.14 0.12 19.29
CA ILE A 95 4.60 0.83 18.13
C ILE A 95 5.65 0.78 17.03
N VAL A 96 5.34 0.15 15.90
CA VAL A 96 6.26 -0.04 14.76
C VAL A 96 5.93 0.86 13.57
N SER A 97 4.69 1.34 13.47
CA SER A 97 4.29 2.24 12.38
C SER A 97 3.17 3.18 12.79
N LEU A 98 3.21 4.38 12.24
CA LEU A 98 2.10 5.32 12.21
C LEU A 98 1.85 5.71 10.77
N GLN A 99 0.59 5.69 10.34
CA GLN A 99 0.18 6.07 9.00
C GLN A 99 -0.81 7.23 9.08
N TYR A 100 -0.55 8.24 8.28
CA TYR A 100 -1.45 9.38 8.09
C TYR A 100 -1.51 9.71 6.60
N ALA A 101 -2.67 9.48 6.01
CA ALA A 101 -2.88 9.59 4.55
C ALA A 101 -1.83 8.77 3.76
N ASP A 102 -1.00 9.41 2.97
CA ASP A 102 0.09 8.85 2.18
C ASP A 102 1.44 8.78 2.93
N ASP A 103 1.53 9.41 4.09
CA ASP A 103 2.74 9.39 4.93
C ASP A 103 2.74 8.18 5.86
N THR A 104 3.84 7.46 5.88
CA THR A 104 4.08 6.34 6.79
C THR A 104 5.37 6.55 7.56
N ILE A 105 5.27 6.63 8.89
CA ILE A 105 6.41 6.72 9.79
C ILE A 105 6.65 5.33 10.38
N LEU A 106 7.89 4.85 10.28
CA LEU A 106 8.31 3.57 10.84
C LEU A 106 9.22 3.79 12.03
N PHE A 107 8.99 3.01 13.09
CA PHE A 107 9.79 3.03 14.31
C PHE A 107 10.50 1.71 14.46
N SER A 108 11.79 1.76 14.75
CA SER A 108 12.59 0.59 15.09
C SER A 108 13.58 0.92 16.21
N LYS A 109 13.86 -0.04 17.09
CA LYS A 109 15.03 0.07 17.97
C LYS A 109 16.31 0.13 17.13
N ILE A 110 17.30 0.87 17.63
CA ILE A 110 18.60 1.08 16.98
C ILE A 110 19.47 -0.17 17.20
N GLU A 111 19.06 -1.27 16.57
CA GLU A 111 19.82 -2.51 16.52
C GLU A 111 19.88 -2.93 15.05
N GLU A 112 21.07 -3.32 14.58
CA GLU A 112 21.29 -3.64 13.16
C GLU A 112 20.37 -4.76 12.66
N GLU A 113 20.12 -5.75 13.50
CA GLU A 113 19.23 -6.87 13.18
C GLU A 113 17.80 -6.41 12.90
N TYR A 114 17.21 -5.60 13.78
CA TYR A 114 15.84 -5.11 13.60
C TYR A 114 15.71 -4.19 12.41
N THR A 115 16.71 -3.36 12.15
CA THR A 115 16.74 -2.48 10.99
C THR A 115 16.81 -3.29 9.69
N ARG A 116 17.62 -4.33 9.65
CA ARG A 116 17.73 -5.25 8.50
C ARG A 116 16.43 -6.00 8.26
N ASN A 117 15.82 -6.51 9.33
CA ASN A 117 14.54 -7.23 9.26
C ASN A 117 13.40 -6.31 8.80
N LEU A 118 13.34 -5.07 9.29
CA LEU A 118 12.37 -4.08 8.85
C LEU A 118 12.53 -3.79 7.35
N LYS A 119 13.76 -3.60 6.88
CA LYS A 119 14.04 -3.42 5.45
C LYS A 119 13.56 -4.62 4.62
N SER A 120 13.74 -5.84 5.11
CA SER A 120 13.29 -7.06 4.40
C SER A 120 11.75 -7.19 4.31
N ILE A 121 11.01 -6.56 5.21
CA ILE A 121 9.54 -6.53 5.14
C ILE A 121 9.05 -5.52 4.09
N LEU A 122 9.85 -4.48 3.80
CA LEU A 122 9.49 -3.38 2.91
C LEU A 122 9.87 -3.61 1.43
N ILE A 123 10.74 -4.56 1.16
CA ILE A 123 11.23 -4.90 -0.19
C ILE A 123 10.50 -6.14 -0.72
#